data_69f6a41e38811288a1db2451b6a2bdac
#
_entry.id   69f6a41e38811288a1db2451b6a2bdac
#
_cell.length_a   1.000
_cell.length_b   1.000
_cell.length_c   1.000
_cell.angle_alpha   90.00
_cell.angle_beta   90.00
_cell.angle_gamma   90.00
#
_symmetry.space_group_name_H-M   'P 1'
#
loop_
_entity.id
_entity.type
_entity.pdbx_description
1 polymer ?
#
loop_
_entity_poly.entity_id
_entity_poly.type
_entity_poly.pdbx_seq_one_letter_code
_entity_poly.pdbx_strand_id
1 'polypeptide(L)'
;MSSILYKNEEKMKKIYIILALLFISGCYQSSEDASLTLEKKYNIYISKLSNEQIEKNLKMGLKPIAIKDNIDVKGFANTAGSLAMKNNYPDKNAFLVEKLINNGYFVIGKTNLSEWANFRSSSSTSGWSSMGGQTINPYGEMRTPCGSSSGSGVVVATGLVDVSIGTETNGSVSCPSSVNGIVGIKPTVGLVSRSGIIPISSTQDTAGPMANSVIMAASVLEIIAGKDPNDKATTLIPENFDFDFTSNLQSSTLNGKKLGLLPTGSQDENGNLMLENIKEMLQNAGATVVEIEDNREYPGPEELLVLLYEFKVGLEDYLATSSSEIKTLEGLIEFNEKNSEDVLKHFDQSHFYDSNLTDSQEEEYKIALKRVLETRNEIDEFIMNYDIDALVGLSWSPAWAINHDGGDDEAIANYKFWVNGSYAAMAGYPHITIPFDYIDNLPIGMSFIGSKWDDKKLIELAYAAEKIINFQPKPNLK
;
A
#
# COMPACT_ATOMS: atom_id res chain seq x y z
N MET A 1 66.47 7.69 -24.65
CA MET A 1 65.73 8.24 -23.50
C MET A 1 64.23 8.33 -23.72
N SER A 2 63.72 8.58 -24.94
CA SER A 2 62.27 8.75 -25.25
C SER A 2 61.41 7.48 -25.16
N SER A 3 61.95 6.29 -25.47
CA SER A 3 61.21 5.05 -25.45
C SER A 3 60.91 4.45 -24.08
N ILE A 4 61.69 4.82 -23.09
CA ILE A 4 61.51 4.38 -21.67
C ILE A 4 60.42 5.23 -21.00
N LEU A 5 60.33 6.50 -21.30
CA LEU A 5 59.29 7.39 -20.80
C LEU A 5 57.90 7.02 -21.34
N TYR A 6 57.78 6.66 -22.62
CA TYR A 6 56.52 6.27 -23.21
C TYR A 6 55.96 4.91 -22.66
N LYS A 7 56.82 3.95 -22.39
CA LYS A 7 56.45 2.67 -21.75
C LYS A 7 56.00 2.86 -20.29
N ASN A 8 56.53 3.85 -19.57
CA ASN A 8 56.11 4.13 -18.19
C ASN A 8 54.74 4.84 -18.16
N GLU A 9 54.44 5.73 -19.12
CA GLU A 9 53.09 6.37 -19.21
C GLU A 9 51.99 5.37 -19.53
N GLU A 10 52.21 4.44 -20.47
CA GLU A 10 51.23 3.37 -20.76
C GLU A 10 51.00 2.45 -19.56
N LYS A 11 52.04 2.13 -18.82
CA LYS A 11 51.97 1.30 -17.62
C LYS A 11 51.24 2.00 -16.49
N MET A 12 51.45 3.30 -16.33
CA MET A 12 50.71 4.15 -15.36
C MET A 12 49.23 4.26 -15.77
N LYS A 13 48.91 4.50 -17.05
CA LYS A 13 47.52 4.52 -17.51
C LYS A 13 46.78 3.22 -17.28
N LYS A 14 47.43 2.06 -17.52
CA LYS A 14 46.84 0.75 -17.21
C LYS A 14 46.62 0.51 -15.72
N ILE A 15 47.52 1.00 -14.85
CA ILE A 15 47.38 0.94 -13.38
C ILE A 15 46.23 1.82 -12.92
N TYR A 16 46.06 3.03 -13.47
CA TYR A 16 44.93 3.91 -13.14
C TYR A 16 43.59 3.34 -13.59
N ILE A 17 43.52 2.70 -14.77
CA ILE A 17 42.30 2.03 -15.25
C ILE A 17 41.96 0.83 -14.35
N ILE A 18 42.95 0.03 -13.93
CA ILE A 18 42.71 -1.11 -13.02
C ILE A 18 42.30 -0.63 -11.63
N LEU A 19 42.90 0.44 -11.11
CA LEU A 19 42.49 1.04 -9.83
C LEU A 19 41.09 1.65 -9.92
N ALA A 20 40.74 2.31 -11.02
CA ALA A 20 39.38 2.83 -11.23
C ALA A 20 38.34 1.71 -11.33
N LEU A 21 38.65 0.61 -12.01
CA LEU A 21 37.77 -0.57 -12.12
C LEU A 21 37.64 -1.29 -10.75
N LEU A 22 38.69 -1.34 -9.94
CA LEU A 22 38.64 -1.90 -8.59
C LEU A 22 37.86 -0.99 -7.63
N PHE A 23 37.94 0.35 -7.79
CA PHE A 23 37.12 1.30 -7.01
C PHE A 23 35.63 1.20 -7.39
N ILE A 24 35.31 1.09 -8.69
CA ILE A 24 33.92 0.93 -9.15
C ILE A 24 33.37 -0.42 -8.69
N SER A 25 34.14 -1.50 -8.80
CA SER A 25 33.68 -2.82 -8.31
C SER A 25 33.56 -2.89 -6.79
N GLY A 26 34.46 -2.24 -6.03
CA GLY A 26 34.37 -2.16 -4.57
C GLY A 26 33.18 -1.34 -4.07
N CYS A 27 32.87 -0.22 -4.72
CA CYS A 27 31.65 0.56 -4.43
C CYS A 27 30.38 -0.19 -4.80
N TYR A 28 30.39 -0.96 -5.89
CA TYR A 28 29.25 -1.75 -6.31
C TYR A 28 28.98 -2.91 -5.35
N GLN A 29 30.00 -3.65 -4.96
CA GLN A 29 29.89 -4.77 -4.02
C GLN A 29 29.45 -4.31 -2.62
N SER A 30 29.90 -3.14 -2.16
CA SER A 30 29.47 -2.55 -0.88
C SER A 30 28.00 -2.10 -0.90
N SER A 31 27.46 -1.68 -2.06
CA SER A 31 26.05 -1.31 -2.23
C SER A 31 25.12 -2.52 -2.28
N GLU A 32 25.57 -3.62 -2.87
CA GLU A 32 24.81 -4.88 -2.89
C GLU A 32 24.71 -5.52 -1.51
N ASP A 33 25.81 -5.58 -0.77
CA ASP A 33 25.82 -6.09 0.60
C ASP A 33 24.94 -5.24 1.52
N ALA A 34 24.93 -3.93 1.33
CA ALA A 34 24.07 -3.01 2.08
C ALA A 34 22.56 -3.23 1.76
N SER A 35 22.20 -3.39 0.49
CA SER A 35 20.83 -3.68 0.07
C SER A 35 20.32 -5.00 0.64
N LEU A 36 21.08 -6.08 0.50
CA LEU A 36 20.77 -7.40 1.08
C LEU A 36 20.63 -7.35 2.61
N THR A 37 21.42 -6.52 3.27
CA THR A 37 21.34 -6.31 4.73
C THR A 37 20.04 -5.64 5.11
N LEU A 38 19.60 -4.59 4.39
CA LEU A 38 18.33 -3.88 4.64
C LEU A 38 17.12 -4.78 4.37
N GLU A 39 17.12 -5.53 3.26
CA GLU A 39 16.03 -6.44 2.91
C GLU A 39 15.80 -7.49 4.01
N LYS A 40 16.87 -8.06 4.54
CA LYS A 40 16.81 -9.03 5.64
C LYS A 40 16.48 -8.39 6.99
N LYS A 41 17.07 -7.23 7.27
CA LYS A 41 16.84 -6.50 8.53
C LYS A 41 15.36 -6.16 8.73
N TYR A 42 14.68 -5.79 7.65
CA TYR A 42 13.28 -5.37 7.69
C TYR A 42 12.29 -6.41 7.18
N ASN A 43 12.73 -7.61 6.78
CA ASN A 43 11.89 -8.67 6.20
C ASN A 43 10.95 -8.16 5.09
N ILE A 44 11.56 -7.50 4.08
CA ILE A 44 10.81 -6.76 3.06
C ILE A 44 10.16 -7.68 2.02
N TYR A 45 10.86 -8.75 1.59
CA TYR A 45 10.43 -9.63 0.52
C TYR A 45 10.16 -11.06 0.99
N ILE A 46 9.12 -11.67 0.41
CA ILE A 46 8.90 -13.12 0.46
C ILE A 46 9.75 -13.80 -0.61
N SER A 47 9.79 -13.21 -1.81
CA SER A 47 10.61 -13.71 -2.92
C SER A 47 11.12 -12.57 -3.79
N LYS A 48 12.31 -12.74 -4.38
CA LYS A 48 12.99 -11.70 -5.16
C LYS A 48 13.79 -12.32 -6.29
N LEU A 49 13.98 -11.60 -7.38
CA LEU A 49 14.92 -11.96 -8.44
C LEU A 49 16.36 -12.04 -7.91
N SER A 50 17.19 -12.87 -8.53
CA SER A 50 18.63 -12.84 -8.26
C SER A 50 19.27 -11.52 -8.69
N ASN A 51 20.38 -11.13 -8.05
CA ASN A 51 21.08 -9.90 -8.42
C ASN A 51 21.49 -9.90 -9.90
N GLU A 52 21.88 -11.03 -10.45
CA GLU A 52 22.19 -11.16 -11.87
C GLU A 52 21.00 -10.82 -12.78
N GLN A 53 19.80 -11.31 -12.41
CA GLN A 53 18.56 -11.00 -13.15
C GLN A 53 18.19 -9.52 -13.03
N ILE A 54 18.35 -8.94 -11.84
CA ILE A 54 18.08 -7.50 -11.60
C ILE A 54 19.03 -6.66 -12.46
N GLU A 55 20.34 -6.91 -12.39
CA GLU A 55 21.32 -6.20 -13.21
C GLU A 55 21.05 -6.30 -14.71
N LYS A 56 20.68 -7.50 -15.18
CA LYS A 56 20.32 -7.72 -16.58
C LYS A 56 19.17 -6.81 -17.00
N ASN A 57 18.10 -6.73 -16.19
CA ASN A 57 16.94 -5.90 -16.49
C ASN A 57 17.29 -4.41 -16.45
N LEU A 58 18.07 -3.96 -15.47
CA LEU A 58 18.55 -2.57 -15.39
C LEU A 58 19.41 -2.19 -16.60
N LYS A 59 20.31 -3.07 -17.05
CA LYS A 59 21.13 -2.87 -18.26
C LYS A 59 20.28 -2.78 -19.55
N MET A 60 19.09 -3.37 -19.55
CA MET A 60 18.09 -3.22 -20.63
C MET A 60 17.29 -1.91 -20.54
N GLY A 61 17.51 -1.08 -19.54
CA GLY A 61 16.79 0.18 -19.30
C GLY A 61 15.41 -0.01 -18.68
N LEU A 62 15.08 -1.18 -18.16
CA LEU A 62 13.82 -1.44 -17.47
C LEU A 62 13.84 -0.87 -16.05
N LYS A 63 12.66 -0.45 -15.56
CA LYS A 63 12.48 0.15 -14.24
C LYS A 63 12.04 -0.91 -13.22
N PRO A 64 12.67 -1.01 -12.03
CA PRO A 64 12.24 -1.96 -11.01
C PRO A 64 10.94 -1.50 -10.36
N ILE A 65 10.06 -2.47 -10.06
CA ILE A 65 8.88 -2.28 -9.24
C ILE A 65 8.68 -3.49 -8.33
N ALA A 66 8.30 -3.25 -7.07
CA ALA A 66 7.98 -4.32 -6.13
C ALA A 66 6.46 -4.53 -6.07
N ILE A 67 6.02 -5.77 -5.94
CA ILE A 67 4.60 -6.16 -6.01
C ILE A 67 4.22 -6.91 -4.74
N LYS A 68 3.12 -6.51 -4.08
CA LYS A 68 2.60 -7.19 -2.89
C LYS A 68 2.29 -8.66 -3.18
N ASP A 69 2.56 -9.53 -2.20
CA ASP A 69 2.47 -10.99 -2.41
C ASP A 69 1.06 -11.58 -2.35
N ASN A 70 0.06 -10.79 -2.66
CA ASN A 70 -1.30 -11.24 -2.98
C ASN A 70 -1.68 -10.94 -4.45
N ILE A 71 -0.74 -10.51 -5.29
CA ILE A 71 -0.93 -10.16 -6.69
C ILE A 71 -0.17 -11.17 -7.56
N ASP A 72 -0.82 -11.74 -8.56
CA ASP A 72 -0.26 -12.73 -9.48
C ASP A 72 0.86 -12.14 -10.33
N VAL A 73 2.03 -12.76 -10.23
CA VAL A 73 3.19 -12.47 -11.07
C VAL A 73 3.75 -13.79 -11.59
N LYS A 74 3.70 -13.99 -12.89
CA LYS A 74 4.23 -15.21 -13.52
C LYS A 74 5.72 -15.39 -13.19
N GLY A 75 6.06 -16.58 -12.69
CA GLY A 75 7.43 -16.90 -12.26
C GLY A 75 7.70 -16.67 -10.77
N PHE A 76 6.75 -16.08 -10.04
CA PHE A 76 6.76 -16.01 -8.59
C PHE A 76 5.56 -16.74 -8.01
N ALA A 77 5.69 -17.32 -6.83
CA ALA A 77 4.52 -17.78 -6.10
C ALA A 77 3.66 -16.58 -5.67
N ASN A 78 2.36 -16.76 -5.60
CA ASN A 78 1.41 -15.81 -5.01
C ASN A 78 0.84 -16.43 -3.75
N THR A 79 1.41 -16.06 -2.59
CA THR A 79 1.18 -16.81 -1.35
C THR A 79 0.23 -16.12 -0.38
N ALA A 80 -0.14 -14.87 -0.60
CA ALA A 80 -0.80 -14.03 0.41
C ALA A 80 -0.07 -14.07 1.79
N GLY A 81 1.25 -14.35 1.80
CA GLY A 81 2.06 -14.54 2.98
C GLY A 81 1.88 -15.88 3.69
N SER A 82 1.08 -16.79 3.17
CA SER A 82 0.70 -18.04 3.83
C SER A 82 1.50 -19.24 3.34
N LEU A 83 1.98 -20.06 4.27
CA LEU A 83 2.60 -21.36 3.97
C LEU A 83 1.66 -22.31 3.21
N ALA A 84 0.34 -22.18 3.38
CA ALA A 84 -0.65 -22.96 2.65
C ALA A 84 -0.57 -22.73 1.13
N MET A 85 -0.14 -21.54 0.71
CA MET A 85 -0.09 -21.11 -0.68
C MET A 85 1.34 -21.10 -1.26
N LYS A 86 2.33 -21.64 -0.56
CA LYS A 86 3.75 -21.59 -0.97
C LYS A 86 4.05 -22.12 -2.37
N ASN A 87 3.21 -23.02 -2.87
CA ASN A 87 3.34 -23.62 -4.20
C ASN A 87 2.35 -23.08 -5.23
N ASN A 88 1.62 -22.01 -4.91
CA ASN A 88 0.68 -21.38 -5.83
C ASN A 88 1.41 -20.47 -6.83
N TYR A 89 1.83 -21.05 -7.98
CA TYR A 89 2.50 -20.35 -9.08
C TYR A 89 1.49 -20.01 -10.17
N PRO A 90 1.12 -18.74 -10.35
CA PRO A 90 0.17 -18.35 -11.39
C PRO A 90 0.75 -18.54 -12.80
N ASP A 91 -0.08 -19.03 -13.71
CA ASP A 91 0.29 -19.21 -15.13
C ASP A 91 0.34 -17.89 -15.90
N LYS A 92 -0.33 -16.86 -15.38
CA LYS A 92 -0.48 -15.52 -15.97
C LYS A 92 -0.13 -14.45 -14.94
N ASN A 93 0.24 -13.29 -15.42
CA ASN A 93 0.31 -12.09 -14.60
C ASN A 93 -1.09 -11.55 -14.31
N ALA A 94 -1.27 -10.87 -13.19
CA ALA A 94 -2.41 -10.00 -12.96
C ALA A 94 -2.47 -8.92 -14.05
N PHE A 95 -3.67 -8.44 -14.37
CA PHE A 95 -3.87 -7.45 -15.44
C PHE A 95 -2.99 -6.20 -15.24
N LEU A 96 -2.91 -5.68 -14.03
CA LEU A 96 -2.06 -4.53 -13.71
C LEU A 96 -0.57 -4.81 -13.92
N VAL A 97 -0.11 -6.05 -13.64
CA VAL A 97 1.30 -6.45 -13.83
C VAL A 97 1.66 -6.52 -15.31
N GLU A 98 0.77 -7.05 -16.14
CA GLU A 98 0.96 -7.02 -17.61
C GLU A 98 1.09 -5.59 -18.13
N LYS A 99 0.26 -4.67 -17.65
CA LYS A 99 0.35 -3.25 -18.02
C LYS A 99 1.68 -2.64 -17.61
N LEU A 100 2.18 -2.92 -16.41
CA LEU A 100 3.48 -2.46 -15.95
C LEU A 100 4.63 -2.99 -16.83
N ILE A 101 4.64 -4.28 -17.12
CA ILE A 101 5.68 -4.91 -17.95
C ILE A 101 5.68 -4.30 -19.36
N ASN A 102 4.49 -4.12 -19.96
CA ASN A 102 4.35 -3.52 -21.28
C ASN A 102 4.77 -2.04 -21.33
N ASN A 103 4.89 -1.38 -20.17
CA ASN A 103 5.35 0.01 -20.02
C ASN A 103 6.78 0.11 -19.45
N GLY A 104 7.59 -0.95 -19.62
CA GLY A 104 9.02 -0.91 -19.34
C GLY A 104 9.39 -1.13 -17.87
N TYR A 105 8.48 -1.67 -17.05
CA TYR A 105 8.81 -2.11 -15.69
C TYR A 105 9.18 -3.60 -15.67
N PHE A 106 9.95 -4.00 -14.67
CA PHE A 106 10.13 -5.39 -14.31
C PHE A 106 9.87 -5.60 -12.82
N VAL A 107 9.24 -6.70 -12.48
CA VAL A 107 8.96 -7.05 -11.08
C VAL A 107 10.26 -7.52 -10.43
N ILE A 108 10.77 -6.76 -9.46
CA ILE A 108 11.99 -7.10 -8.73
C ILE A 108 11.76 -8.20 -7.68
N GLY A 109 10.55 -8.25 -7.10
CA GLY A 109 10.18 -9.25 -6.10
C GLY A 109 8.77 -9.07 -5.57
N LYS A 110 8.34 -10.06 -4.80
CA LYS A 110 7.06 -10.11 -4.08
C LYS A 110 7.29 -9.65 -2.65
N THR A 111 6.67 -8.52 -2.26
CA THR A 111 6.85 -7.95 -0.93
C THR A 111 6.05 -8.70 0.13
N ASN A 112 6.63 -8.82 1.33
CA ASN A 112 5.92 -9.35 2.48
C ASN A 112 4.70 -8.49 2.83
N LEU A 113 3.73 -9.08 3.47
CA LEU A 113 2.46 -8.46 3.84
C LEU A 113 1.97 -9.05 5.16
N SER A 114 0.99 -8.42 5.77
CA SER A 114 0.23 -9.10 6.83
C SER A 114 -0.49 -10.29 6.19
N GLU A 115 -0.35 -11.48 6.77
CA GLU A 115 -0.85 -12.72 6.19
C GLU A 115 -2.35 -12.62 5.83
N TRP A 116 -2.70 -13.06 4.60
CA TRP A 116 -4.05 -12.95 4.04
C TRP A 116 -4.60 -11.52 4.04
N ALA A 117 -3.69 -10.55 3.79
CA ALA A 117 -4.01 -9.13 3.78
C ALA A 117 -4.66 -8.64 5.11
N ASN A 118 -4.24 -9.22 6.24
CA ASN A 118 -4.73 -8.97 7.59
C ASN A 118 -6.13 -9.57 7.87
N PHE A 119 -6.61 -10.51 7.03
CA PHE A 119 -7.97 -11.04 7.13
C PHE A 119 -8.02 -12.52 7.57
N ARG A 120 -7.01 -13.00 8.32
CA ARG A 120 -7.04 -14.34 8.91
C ARG A 120 -7.65 -14.34 10.30
N SER A 121 -7.39 -13.32 11.10
CA SER A 121 -7.79 -13.24 12.51
C SER A 121 -8.15 -11.82 12.92
N SER A 122 -9.07 -11.68 13.87
CA SER A 122 -9.34 -10.41 14.54
C SER A 122 -8.16 -9.91 15.38
N SER A 123 -7.23 -10.78 15.77
CA SER A 123 -6.02 -10.45 16.55
C SER A 123 -4.75 -10.44 15.69
N SER A 124 -4.88 -10.14 14.39
CA SER A 124 -3.73 -10.10 13.48
C SER A 124 -2.72 -9.02 13.87
N THR A 125 -1.42 -9.34 13.67
CA THR A 125 -0.32 -8.38 13.80
C THR A 125 0.13 -7.94 12.43
N SER A 126 0.01 -6.64 12.14
CA SER A 126 0.42 -6.08 10.85
C SER A 126 1.89 -6.34 10.53
N GLY A 127 2.13 -6.78 9.30
CA GLY A 127 3.46 -7.08 8.77
C GLY A 127 3.98 -8.47 9.08
N TRP A 128 3.25 -9.29 9.85
CA TRP A 128 3.63 -10.67 10.06
C TRP A 128 2.97 -11.61 9.04
N SER A 129 3.76 -12.57 8.56
CA SER A 129 3.27 -13.68 7.74
C SER A 129 4.05 -14.95 8.02
N SER A 130 3.41 -16.12 7.87
CA SER A 130 4.08 -17.42 8.05
C SER A 130 5.14 -17.69 6.98
N MET A 131 5.06 -17.03 5.82
CA MET A 131 6.08 -17.13 4.77
C MET A 131 7.27 -16.18 4.98
N GLY A 132 7.03 -14.94 5.39
CA GLY A 132 8.04 -13.89 5.44
C GLY A 132 8.49 -13.47 6.84
N GLY A 133 7.81 -13.94 7.89
CA GLY A 133 8.02 -13.41 9.25
C GLY A 133 7.54 -11.98 9.41
N GLN A 134 8.08 -11.24 10.39
CA GLN A 134 7.66 -9.88 10.70
C GLN A 134 8.42 -8.84 9.89
N THR A 135 7.73 -8.08 9.08
CA THR A 135 8.23 -6.84 8.49
C THR A 135 8.28 -5.75 9.57
N ILE A 136 9.35 -4.97 9.62
CA ILE A 136 9.61 -3.95 10.64
C ILE A 136 9.64 -2.57 9.99
N ASN A 137 9.09 -1.57 10.68
CA ASN A 137 9.13 -0.17 10.26
C ASN A 137 10.57 0.38 10.31
N PRO A 138 11.08 1.04 9.25
CA PRO A 138 12.45 1.53 9.21
C PRO A 138 12.71 2.76 10.09
N TYR A 139 11.67 3.39 10.65
CA TYR A 139 11.77 4.55 11.53
C TYR A 139 11.90 4.21 13.03
N GLY A 140 11.67 2.95 13.41
CA GLY A 140 11.81 2.55 14.82
C GLY A 140 11.89 1.04 15.01
N GLU A 141 12.74 0.61 15.96
CA GLU A 141 12.81 -0.79 16.36
C GLU A 141 11.47 -1.24 16.95
N MET A 142 11.04 -2.46 16.59
CA MET A 142 9.77 -3.04 17.02
C MET A 142 8.54 -2.13 16.80
N ARG A 143 8.60 -1.24 15.81
CA ARG A 143 7.45 -0.45 15.37
C ARG A 143 6.77 -1.12 14.19
N THR A 144 5.44 -1.09 14.23
CA THR A 144 4.62 -1.65 13.15
C THR A 144 4.91 -0.94 11.83
N PRO A 145 5.10 -1.66 10.71
CA PRO A 145 5.07 -1.06 9.39
C PRO A 145 3.64 -0.76 8.92
N CYS A 146 2.66 -1.01 9.78
CA CYS A 146 1.24 -1.18 9.45
C CYS A 146 1.04 -2.24 8.34
N GLY A 147 -0.17 -2.41 7.88
CA GLY A 147 -0.51 -3.40 6.87
C GLY A 147 -1.82 -3.08 6.16
N SER A 148 -2.19 -3.95 5.29
CA SER A 148 -1.51 -5.22 4.99
C SER A 148 -0.37 -5.10 3.97
N SER A 149 -0.16 -3.95 3.29
CA SER A 149 0.93 -3.76 2.29
C SER A 149 2.27 -3.38 2.95
N SER A 150 2.66 -4.11 4.00
CA SER A 150 3.79 -3.79 4.89
C SER A 150 5.12 -3.69 4.16
N GLY A 151 5.54 -4.76 3.49
CA GLY A 151 6.79 -4.77 2.72
C GLY A 151 6.77 -3.80 1.54
N SER A 152 5.57 -3.54 0.93
CA SER A 152 5.42 -2.55 -0.14
C SER A 152 5.68 -1.13 0.36
N GLY A 153 5.26 -0.80 1.59
CA GLY A 153 5.60 0.48 2.23
C GLY A 153 7.08 0.58 2.56
N VAL A 154 7.61 -0.45 3.23
CA VAL A 154 9.01 -0.44 3.71
C VAL A 154 10.02 -0.43 2.58
N VAL A 155 9.78 -1.12 1.47
CA VAL A 155 10.71 -1.15 0.32
C VAL A 155 10.91 0.23 -0.31
N VAL A 156 9.86 1.06 -0.34
CA VAL A 156 9.93 2.45 -0.82
C VAL A 156 10.57 3.35 0.23
N ALA A 157 10.16 3.25 1.50
CA ALA A 157 10.72 4.05 2.59
C ALA A 157 12.23 3.85 2.77
N THR A 158 12.74 2.64 2.50
CA THR A 158 14.19 2.33 2.54
C THR A 158 14.93 2.74 1.27
N GLY A 159 14.24 3.23 0.24
CA GLY A 159 14.84 3.66 -1.03
C GLY A 159 15.37 2.51 -1.90
N LEU A 160 14.96 1.27 -1.65
CA LEU A 160 15.35 0.11 -2.46
C LEU A 160 14.64 0.08 -3.83
N VAL A 161 13.44 0.66 -3.89
CA VAL A 161 12.73 0.99 -5.13
C VAL A 161 12.03 2.33 -4.96
N ASP A 162 11.75 3.02 -6.08
CA ASP A 162 11.03 4.29 -6.06
C ASP A 162 9.51 4.11 -5.92
N VAL A 163 8.98 2.94 -6.32
CA VAL A 163 7.56 2.64 -6.33
C VAL A 163 7.31 1.15 -6.15
N SER A 164 6.21 0.83 -5.47
CA SER A 164 5.67 -0.51 -5.30
C SER A 164 4.15 -0.51 -5.53
N ILE A 165 3.56 -1.70 -5.65
CA ILE A 165 2.10 -1.86 -5.67
C ILE A 165 1.66 -2.55 -4.38
N GLY A 166 0.70 -1.91 -3.70
CA GLY A 166 -0.06 -2.49 -2.60
C GLY A 166 -1.49 -2.83 -3.00
N THR A 167 -2.25 -3.39 -2.08
CA THR A 167 -3.70 -3.56 -2.18
C THR A 167 -4.36 -3.03 -0.92
N GLU A 168 -5.57 -2.49 -1.06
CA GLU A 168 -6.36 -2.02 0.07
C GLU A 168 -7.80 -2.52 -0.04
N THR A 169 -8.29 -3.05 1.06
CA THR A 169 -9.71 -3.25 1.36
C THR A 169 -10.18 -2.13 2.28
N ASN A 170 -9.47 -1.94 3.41
CA ASN A 170 -9.64 -0.80 4.32
C ASN A 170 -8.29 -0.53 5.02
N GLY A 171 -7.65 0.59 4.70
CA GLY A 171 -6.40 1.03 5.31
C GLY A 171 -5.11 0.44 4.73
N SER A 172 -5.16 -0.61 3.91
CA SER A 172 -3.98 -1.43 3.59
C SER A 172 -2.98 -0.83 2.58
N VAL A 173 -3.23 0.34 2.00
CA VAL A 173 -2.28 1.21 1.28
C VAL A 173 -2.02 2.47 2.10
N SER A 174 -3.10 3.09 2.59
CA SER A 174 -3.03 4.37 3.29
C SER A 174 -2.26 4.29 4.61
N CYS A 175 -2.50 3.26 5.44
CA CYS A 175 -1.79 3.10 6.71
C CYS A 175 -0.28 2.84 6.53
N PRO A 176 0.16 1.80 5.78
CA PRO A 176 1.59 1.60 5.58
C PRO A 176 2.25 2.77 4.85
N SER A 177 1.53 3.55 4.03
CA SER A 177 2.08 4.77 3.44
C SER A 177 2.31 5.86 4.49
N SER A 178 1.33 6.10 5.37
CA SER A 178 1.43 7.09 6.45
C SER A 178 2.58 6.79 7.39
N VAL A 179 2.61 5.59 7.99
CA VAL A 179 3.60 5.25 9.04
C VAL A 179 5.01 4.98 8.51
N ASN A 180 5.17 4.77 7.21
CA ASN A 180 6.49 4.65 6.56
C ASN A 180 6.90 5.93 5.82
N GLY A 181 6.14 7.02 5.93
CA GLY A 181 6.51 8.32 5.39
C GLY A 181 6.63 8.35 3.87
N ILE A 182 5.70 7.71 3.17
CA ILE A 182 5.65 7.66 1.71
C ILE A 182 4.25 8.06 1.19
N VAL A 183 4.13 8.25 -0.10
CA VAL A 183 2.85 8.51 -0.78
C VAL A 183 2.14 7.19 -1.06
N GLY A 184 0.84 7.12 -0.78
CA GLY A 184 -0.04 6.02 -1.17
C GLY A 184 -1.30 6.53 -1.86
N ILE A 185 -1.65 5.93 -2.98
CA ILE A 185 -2.91 6.20 -3.67
C ILE A 185 -3.78 4.94 -3.61
N LYS A 186 -4.89 5.02 -2.88
CA LYS A 186 -5.99 4.09 -3.01
C LYS A 186 -6.97 4.67 -4.04
N PRO A 187 -7.01 4.15 -5.27
CA PRO A 187 -7.89 4.69 -6.28
C PRO A 187 -9.35 4.32 -6.01
N THR A 188 -10.26 4.93 -6.77
CA THR A 188 -11.65 4.49 -6.86
C THR A 188 -11.71 3.00 -7.20
N VAL A 189 -12.53 2.23 -6.45
CA VAL A 189 -12.76 0.81 -6.71
C VAL A 189 -13.28 0.61 -8.13
N GLY A 190 -12.59 -0.21 -8.90
CA GLY A 190 -12.83 -0.42 -10.33
C GLY A 190 -12.00 0.46 -11.27
N LEU A 191 -11.22 1.44 -10.78
CA LEU A 191 -10.28 2.17 -11.63
C LEU A 191 -9.10 1.28 -12.04
N VAL A 192 -8.66 0.41 -11.15
CA VAL A 192 -7.61 -0.60 -11.37
C VAL A 192 -8.26 -1.99 -11.28
N SER A 193 -7.95 -2.86 -12.24
CA SER A 193 -8.44 -4.23 -12.26
C SER A 193 -7.90 -5.06 -11.10
N ARG A 194 -8.76 -5.91 -10.55
CA ARG A 194 -8.44 -6.89 -9.49
C ARG A 194 -8.21 -8.30 -10.03
N SER A 195 -8.25 -8.50 -11.36
CA SER A 195 -7.96 -9.80 -11.97
C SER A 195 -6.56 -10.26 -11.65
N GLY A 196 -6.44 -11.43 -11.01
CA GLY A 196 -5.16 -11.99 -10.53
C GLY A 196 -4.72 -11.43 -9.18
N ILE A 197 -5.64 -10.92 -8.37
CA ILE A 197 -5.40 -10.53 -6.98
C ILE A 197 -6.19 -11.47 -6.08
N ILE A 198 -5.55 -12.03 -5.05
CA ILE A 198 -6.24 -12.77 -3.99
C ILE A 198 -7.13 -11.79 -3.22
N PRO A 199 -8.46 -11.98 -3.20
CA PRO A 199 -9.41 -10.98 -2.71
C PRO A 199 -9.64 -11.07 -1.20
N ILE A 200 -10.20 -9.98 -0.66
CA ILE A 200 -11.01 -9.97 0.57
C ILE A 200 -12.43 -9.61 0.20
N SER A 201 -12.65 -8.51 -0.52
CA SER A 201 -13.99 -7.97 -0.76
C SER A 201 -14.17 -7.51 -2.20
N SER A 202 -15.25 -7.97 -2.83
CA SER A 202 -15.66 -7.48 -4.15
C SER A 202 -16.13 -6.03 -4.12
N THR A 203 -16.56 -5.53 -2.96
CA THR A 203 -17.08 -4.18 -2.74
C THR A 203 -15.97 -3.15 -2.51
N GLN A 204 -14.91 -3.52 -1.76
CA GLN A 204 -13.91 -2.57 -1.25
C GLN A 204 -12.52 -2.73 -1.86
N ASP A 205 -12.13 -3.91 -2.37
CA ASP A 205 -10.76 -4.16 -2.84
C ASP A 205 -10.36 -3.30 -4.02
N THR A 206 -9.14 -2.78 -3.93
CA THR A 206 -8.42 -2.14 -5.03
C THR A 206 -6.91 -2.32 -4.88
N ALA A 207 -6.16 -2.21 -5.97
CA ALA A 207 -4.72 -2.09 -5.95
C ALA A 207 -4.33 -0.63 -6.18
N GLY A 208 -3.23 -0.21 -5.56
CA GLY A 208 -2.74 1.16 -5.70
C GLY A 208 -1.23 1.29 -5.57
N PRO A 209 -0.65 2.33 -6.21
CA PRO A 209 0.77 2.61 -6.11
C PRO A 209 1.13 3.24 -4.77
N MET A 210 2.29 2.82 -4.26
CA MET A 210 2.97 3.35 -3.08
C MET A 210 4.35 3.83 -3.52
N ALA A 211 4.66 5.12 -3.37
CA ALA A 211 5.83 5.73 -3.98
C ALA A 211 6.47 6.83 -3.11
N ASN A 212 7.65 7.28 -3.48
CA ASN A 212 8.36 8.37 -2.78
C ASN A 212 7.83 9.78 -3.12
N SER A 213 6.90 9.91 -4.07
CA SER A 213 6.28 11.18 -4.44
C SER A 213 4.94 11.00 -5.15
N VAL A 214 4.09 12.03 -5.09
CA VAL A 214 2.77 12.01 -5.74
C VAL A 214 2.90 11.83 -7.26
N ILE A 215 3.85 12.49 -7.91
CA ILE A 215 4.05 12.36 -9.37
C ILE A 215 4.45 10.94 -9.77
N MET A 216 5.28 10.26 -8.97
CA MET A 216 5.66 8.87 -9.23
C MET A 216 4.46 7.93 -9.05
N ALA A 217 3.70 8.08 -7.97
CA ALA A 217 2.49 7.29 -7.73
C ALA A 217 1.44 7.53 -8.84
N ALA A 218 1.20 8.79 -9.23
CA ALA A 218 0.29 9.16 -10.32
C ALA A 218 0.71 8.54 -11.67
N SER A 219 2.02 8.59 -12.00
CA SER A 219 2.55 8.01 -13.25
C SER A 219 2.33 6.50 -13.32
N VAL A 220 2.43 5.80 -12.19
CA VAL A 220 2.18 4.36 -12.14
C VAL A 220 0.67 4.07 -12.16
N LEU A 221 -0.15 4.87 -11.48
CA LEU A 221 -1.61 4.74 -11.56
C LEU A 221 -2.11 4.90 -13.00
N GLU A 222 -1.59 5.89 -13.75
CA GLU A 222 -1.90 6.11 -15.17
C GLU A 222 -1.64 4.86 -16.03
N ILE A 223 -0.57 4.13 -15.72
CA ILE A 223 -0.24 2.88 -16.40
C ILE A 223 -1.23 1.76 -16.04
N ILE A 224 -1.53 1.55 -14.74
CA ILE A 224 -2.29 0.38 -14.29
C ILE A 224 -3.80 0.57 -14.38
N ALA A 225 -4.30 1.80 -14.43
CA ALA A 225 -5.73 2.11 -14.56
C ALA A 225 -6.31 1.67 -15.91
N GLY A 226 -7.61 1.31 -15.93
CA GLY A 226 -8.33 1.02 -17.16
C GLY A 226 -9.25 -0.20 -17.11
N LYS A 227 -10.07 -0.35 -18.15
CA LYS A 227 -11.06 -1.41 -18.24
C LYS A 227 -10.42 -2.78 -18.50
N ASP A 228 -10.86 -3.77 -17.74
CA ASP A 228 -10.52 -5.19 -17.90
C ASP A 228 -11.84 -6.00 -18.05
N PRO A 229 -12.05 -6.72 -19.16
CA PRO A 229 -13.26 -7.52 -19.34
C PRO A 229 -13.44 -8.63 -18.28
N ASN A 230 -12.38 -9.02 -17.57
CA ASN A 230 -12.44 -10.04 -16.52
C ASN A 230 -12.76 -9.46 -15.13
N ASP A 231 -12.72 -8.14 -14.93
CA ASP A 231 -13.18 -7.48 -13.71
C ASP A 231 -14.34 -6.52 -13.99
N LYS A 232 -15.55 -6.97 -13.60
CA LYS A 232 -16.80 -6.21 -13.83
C LYS A 232 -16.79 -4.81 -13.22
N ALA A 233 -16.06 -4.58 -12.10
CA ALA A 233 -15.99 -3.26 -11.49
C ALA A 233 -15.37 -2.22 -12.43
N THR A 234 -14.44 -2.64 -13.29
CA THR A 234 -13.80 -1.73 -14.25
C THR A 234 -14.73 -1.27 -15.37
N THR A 235 -15.84 -1.97 -15.59
CA THR A 235 -16.85 -1.57 -16.59
C THR A 235 -17.59 -0.30 -16.17
N LEU A 236 -17.56 0.04 -14.88
CA LEU A 236 -18.18 1.23 -14.31
C LEU A 236 -17.35 2.51 -14.55
N ILE A 237 -16.13 2.40 -15.05
CA ILE A 237 -15.32 3.58 -15.43
C ILE A 237 -16.10 4.37 -16.51
N PRO A 238 -16.35 5.69 -16.28
CA PRO A 238 -17.07 6.52 -17.25
C PRO A 238 -16.40 6.47 -18.64
N GLU A 239 -17.20 6.59 -19.70
CA GLU A 239 -16.66 6.51 -21.08
C GLU A 239 -15.64 7.61 -21.38
N ASN A 240 -15.85 8.80 -20.81
CA ASN A 240 -14.98 9.96 -21.01
C ASN A 240 -14.05 10.19 -19.81
N PHE A 241 -13.72 9.13 -19.03
CA PHE A 241 -12.81 9.26 -17.90
C PHE A 241 -11.42 9.65 -18.37
N ASP A 242 -10.85 10.69 -17.76
CA ASP A 242 -9.52 11.18 -18.09
C ASP A 242 -8.45 10.42 -17.28
N PHE A 243 -7.70 9.57 -17.95
CA PHE A 243 -6.61 8.78 -17.37
C PHE A 243 -5.28 9.53 -17.30
N ASP A 244 -5.20 10.76 -17.78
CA ASP A 244 -4.01 11.60 -17.67
C ASP A 244 -3.93 12.21 -16.27
N PHE A 245 -3.20 11.56 -15.38
CA PHE A 245 -3.02 12.01 -14.00
C PHE A 245 -1.79 12.90 -13.80
N THR A 246 -0.96 13.09 -14.83
CA THR A 246 0.37 13.70 -14.66
C THR A 246 0.56 15.04 -15.37
N SER A 247 -0.08 15.29 -16.53
CA SER A 247 0.20 16.46 -17.38
C SER A 247 -0.03 17.82 -16.70
N ASN A 248 -1.02 17.90 -15.80
CA ASN A 248 -1.41 19.17 -15.16
C ASN A 248 -0.75 19.40 -13.80
N LEU A 249 0.02 18.45 -13.27
CA LEU A 249 0.55 18.51 -11.90
C LEU A 249 1.39 19.76 -11.64
N GLN A 250 2.23 20.16 -12.60
CA GLN A 250 3.10 21.34 -12.40
C GLN A 250 2.33 22.66 -12.23
N SER A 251 1.12 22.73 -12.73
CA SER A 251 0.22 23.89 -12.60
C SER A 251 -0.77 23.77 -11.46
N SER A 252 -0.79 22.65 -10.76
CA SER A 252 -1.71 22.42 -9.63
C SER A 252 -1.43 23.38 -8.48
N THR A 253 -2.49 23.86 -7.85
CA THR A 253 -2.44 24.84 -6.76
C THR A 253 -3.56 24.61 -5.76
N LEU A 254 -3.31 24.96 -4.50
CA LEU A 254 -4.33 25.02 -3.44
C LEU A 254 -5.05 26.39 -3.38
N ASN A 255 -4.50 27.40 -4.05
CA ASN A 255 -5.10 28.73 -4.06
C ASN A 255 -6.50 28.71 -4.68
N GLY A 256 -7.48 29.24 -3.92
CA GLY A 256 -8.90 29.27 -4.29
C GLY A 256 -9.63 27.93 -4.13
N LYS A 257 -8.98 26.88 -3.63
CA LYS A 257 -9.64 25.61 -3.29
C LYS A 257 -10.35 25.71 -1.95
N LYS A 258 -11.44 24.94 -1.78
CA LYS A 258 -12.19 24.86 -0.55
C LYS A 258 -12.11 23.42 -0.02
N LEU A 259 -11.53 23.25 1.15
CA LEU A 259 -11.20 21.93 1.70
C LEU A 259 -11.89 21.72 3.04
N GLY A 260 -12.53 20.55 3.22
CA GLY A 260 -13.18 20.16 4.45
C GLY A 260 -12.21 19.44 5.39
N LEU A 261 -11.92 20.02 6.54
CA LEU A 261 -11.01 19.45 7.54
C LEU A 261 -11.75 18.49 8.45
N LEU A 262 -11.42 17.20 8.35
CA LEU A 262 -11.96 16.16 9.21
C LEU A 262 -11.29 16.19 10.58
N PRO A 263 -12.06 16.01 11.69
CA PRO A 263 -11.48 15.89 13.02
C PRO A 263 -10.69 14.59 13.18
N THR A 264 -9.81 14.54 14.19
CA THR A 264 -9.11 13.28 14.55
C THR A 264 -10.03 12.27 15.23
N GLY A 265 -11.17 12.71 15.77
CA GLY A 265 -12.03 11.88 16.61
C GLY A 265 -11.40 11.48 17.96
N SER A 266 -10.15 11.84 18.21
CA SER A 266 -9.41 11.52 19.43
C SER A 266 -9.10 12.78 20.24
N GLN A 267 -8.91 12.62 21.56
CA GLN A 267 -8.46 13.71 22.45
C GLN A 267 -6.94 13.75 22.58
N ASP A 268 -6.23 13.40 21.53
CA ASP A 268 -4.78 13.48 21.51
C ASP A 268 -4.30 14.91 21.21
N GLU A 269 -3.53 15.49 22.13
CA GLU A 269 -3.01 16.85 21.99
C GLU A 269 -2.07 16.98 20.77
N ASN A 270 -1.24 15.94 20.50
CA ASN A 270 -0.35 15.96 19.35
C ASN A 270 -1.14 15.87 18.04
N GLY A 271 -2.14 14.99 17.97
CA GLY A 271 -3.03 14.88 16.81
C GLY A 271 -3.76 16.19 16.51
N ASN A 272 -4.29 16.84 17.55
CA ASN A 272 -4.97 18.13 17.41
C ASN A 272 -4.00 19.24 16.96
N LEU A 273 -2.78 19.28 17.50
CA LEU A 273 -1.75 20.21 17.04
C LEU A 273 -1.39 20.00 15.56
N MET A 274 -1.22 18.76 15.14
CA MET A 274 -0.93 18.46 13.73
C MET A 274 -2.10 18.83 12.81
N LEU A 275 -3.35 18.69 13.29
CA LEU A 275 -4.52 19.09 12.54
C LEU A 275 -4.58 20.61 12.34
N GLU A 276 -4.26 21.39 13.38
CA GLU A 276 -4.12 22.86 13.26
C GLU A 276 -2.97 23.24 12.31
N ASN A 277 -1.84 22.53 12.34
CA ASN A 277 -0.75 22.75 11.39
C ASN A 277 -1.18 22.52 9.94
N ILE A 278 -1.98 21.46 9.69
CA ILE A 278 -2.59 21.22 8.36
C ILE A 278 -3.46 22.40 7.95
N LYS A 279 -4.34 22.87 8.85
CA LYS A 279 -5.25 23.99 8.60
C LYS A 279 -4.49 25.28 8.25
N GLU A 280 -3.49 25.63 9.06
CA GLU A 280 -2.66 26.82 8.83
C GLU A 280 -1.90 26.73 7.51
N MET A 281 -1.30 25.58 7.22
CA MET A 281 -0.58 25.34 5.96
C MET A 281 -1.50 25.52 4.74
N LEU A 282 -2.70 24.93 4.77
CA LEU A 282 -3.68 25.04 3.68
C LEU A 282 -4.16 26.49 3.49
N GLN A 283 -4.44 27.21 4.59
CA GLN A 283 -4.85 28.61 4.54
C GLN A 283 -3.73 29.52 4.01
N ASN A 284 -2.49 29.31 4.44
CA ASN A 284 -1.33 30.03 3.94
C ASN A 284 -1.07 29.76 2.44
N ALA A 285 -1.48 28.60 1.94
CA ALA A 285 -1.45 28.24 0.52
C ALA A 285 -2.62 28.87 -0.28
N GLY A 286 -3.50 29.64 0.35
CA GLY A 286 -4.63 30.32 -0.29
C GLY A 286 -5.91 29.47 -0.39
N ALA A 287 -5.97 28.33 0.27
CA ALA A 287 -7.19 27.53 0.36
C ALA A 287 -8.14 28.10 1.44
N THR A 288 -9.44 27.89 1.22
CA THR A 288 -10.46 28.04 2.28
C THR A 288 -10.62 26.72 3.00
N VAL A 289 -10.40 26.70 4.30
CA VAL A 289 -10.57 25.48 5.13
C VAL A 289 -11.86 25.59 5.94
N VAL A 290 -12.71 24.57 5.81
CA VAL A 290 -13.97 24.43 6.53
C VAL A 290 -13.84 23.26 7.50
N GLU A 291 -14.01 23.48 8.79
CA GLU A 291 -14.03 22.39 9.77
C GLU A 291 -15.32 21.58 9.61
N ILE A 292 -15.19 20.26 9.53
CA ILE A 292 -16.31 19.34 9.36
C ILE A 292 -16.76 18.85 10.74
N GLU A 293 -18.04 19.01 11.04
CA GLU A 293 -18.66 18.34 12.17
C GLU A 293 -18.99 16.90 11.76
N ASP A 294 -18.13 15.96 12.16
CA ASP A 294 -18.31 14.54 11.83
C ASP A 294 -19.06 13.81 12.93
N ASN A 295 -20.35 13.64 12.72
CA ASN A 295 -21.25 12.91 13.60
C ASN A 295 -21.68 11.55 13.01
N ARG A 296 -20.96 11.05 12.00
CA ARG A 296 -21.27 9.75 11.39
C ARG A 296 -21.05 8.60 12.36
N GLU A 297 -21.92 7.62 12.29
CA GLU A 297 -21.78 6.36 13.04
C GLU A 297 -21.07 5.33 12.16
N TYR A 298 -19.92 4.85 12.62
CA TYR A 298 -19.10 3.88 11.91
C TYR A 298 -19.77 2.51 11.85
N PRO A 299 -20.10 1.98 10.65
CA PRO A 299 -20.82 0.72 10.50
C PRO A 299 -19.85 -0.48 10.55
N GLY A 300 -19.06 -0.60 11.61
CA GLY A 300 -18.05 -1.62 11.77
C GLY A 300 -18.57 -3.06 11.76
N PRO A 301 -19.64 -3.38 12.49
CA PRO A 301 -20.23 -4.72 12.45
C PRO A 301 -20.76 -5.10 11.06
N GLU A 302 -21.38 -4.17 10.36
CA GLU A 302 -21.90 -4.37 9.01
C GLU A 302 -20.75 -4.54 8.01
N GLU A 303 -19.70 -3.71 8.11
CA GLU A 303 -18.50 -3.88 7.30
C GLU A 303 -17.88 -5.26 7.50
N LEU A 304 -17.69 -5.69 8.75
CA LEU A 304 -17.12 -7.00 9.04
C LEU A 304 -17.93 -8.13 8.39
N LEU A 305 -19.25 -8.09 8.50
CA LEU A 305 -20.11 -9.12 7.87
C LEU A 305 -19.98 -9.11 6.34
N VAL A 306 -19.91 -7.93 5.71
CA VAL A 306 -19.68 -7.82 4.27
C VAL A 306 -18.35 -8.44 3.89
N LEU A 307 -17.27 -8.14 4.64
CA LEU A 307 -15.95 -8.66 4.36
C LEU A 307 -15.89 -10.19 4.55
N LEU A 308 -16.47 -10.73 5.63
CA LEU A 308 -16.50 -12.17 5.91
C LEU A 308 -17.22 -12.95 4.80
N TYR A 309 -18.38 -12.44 4.36
CA TYR A 309 -19.18 -13.06 3.30
C TYR A 309 -18.46 -13.03 1.95
N GLU A 310 -17.96 -11.86 1.56
CA GLU A 310 -17.30 -11.66 0.26
C GLU A 310 -15.94 -12.36 0.19
N PHE A 311 -15.24 -12.48 1.33
CA PHE A 311 -13.97 -13.18 1.42
C PHE A 311 -14.10 -14.65 1.03
N LYS A 312 -15.04 -15.38 1.63
CA LYS A 312 -15.24 -16.80 1.30
C LYS A 312 -15.52 -16.99 -0.20
N VAL A 313 -16.48 -16.25 -0.72
CA VAL A 313 -16.90 -16.37 -2.12
C VAL A 313 -15.74 -16.02 -3.07
N GLY A 314 -15.09 -14.88 -2.86
CA GLY A 314 -14.00 -14.42 -3.73
C GLY A 314 -12.76 -15.29 -3.64
N LEU A 315 -12.41 -15.76 -2.42
CA LEU A 315 -11.26 -16.62 -2.21
C LEU A 315 -11.45 -17.98 -2.90
N GLU A 316 -12.61 -18.61 -2.76
CA GLU A 316 -12.88 -19.91 -3.40
C GLU A 316 -12.93 -19.79 -4.92
N ASP A 317 -13.47 -18.68 -5.47
CA ASP A 317 -13.40 -18.37 -6.90
C ASP A 317 -11.95 -18.23 -7.40
N TYR A 318 -11.08 -17.54 -6.65
CA TYR A 318 -9.65 -17.47 -6.97
C TYR A 318 -8.98 -18.84 -6.87
N LEU A 319 -9.19 -19.58 -5.79
CA LEU A 319 -8.58 -20.90 -5.57
C LEU A 319 -9.00 -21.90 -6.64
N ALA A 320 -10.23 -21.87 -7.12
CA ALA A 320 -10.74 -22.77 -8.15
C ALA A 320 -9.86 -22.73 -9.42
N THR A 321 -9.37 -21.55 -9.79
CA THR A 321 -8.56 -21.32 -11.01
C THR A 321 -7.06 -21.26 -10.74
N SER A 322 -6.62 -21.18 -9.49
CA SER A 322 -5.21 -21.10 -9.07
C SER A 322 -4.48 -22.44 -9.22
N SER A 323 -3.16 -22.42 -9.12
CA SER A 323 -2.32 -23.64 -9.07
C SER A 323 -2.21 -24.25 -7.68
N SER A 324 -2.85 -23.66 -6.66
CA SER A 324 -2.92 -24.23 -5.31
C SER A 324 -3.59 -25.60 -5.31
N GLU A 325 -3.08 -26.52 -4.48
CA GLU A 325 -3.73 -27.82 -4.23
C GLU A 325 -4.98 -27.67 -3.36
N ILE A 326 -5.02 -26.62 -2.53
CA ILE A 326 -6.15 -26.30 -1.65
C ILE A 326 -7.13 -25.44 -2.45
N LYS A 327 -8.42 -25.83 -2.48
CA LYS A 327 -9.45 -25.22 -3.32
C LYS A 327 -10.59 -24.56 -2.55
N THR A 328 -10.61 -24.72 -1.22
CA THR A 328 -11.68 -24.21 -0.36
C THR A 328 -11.12 -23.53 0.86
N LEU A 329 -11.90 -22.65 1.48
CA LEU A 329 -11.57 -22.01 2.76
C LEU A 329 -11.45 -23.07 3.88
N GLU A 330 -12.32 -24.08 3.88
CA GLU A 330 -12.23 -25.20 4.84
C GLU A 330 -10.89 -25.94 4.74
N GLY A 331 -10.41 -26.19 3.50
CA GLY A 331 -9.09 -26.81 3.28
C GLY A 331 -7.93 -25.96 3.78
N LEU A 332 -8.04 -24.62 3.72
CA LEU A 332 -7.06 -23.71 4.33
C LEU A 332 -7.09 -23.76 5.85
N ILE A 333 -8.29 -23.80 6.45
CA ILE A 333 -8.48 -23.99 7.89
C ILE A 333 -7.79 -25.26 8.37
N GLU A 334 -8.08 -26.39 7.71
CA GLU A 334 -7.46 -27.69 8.05
C GLU A 334 -5.93 -27.68 7.89
N PHE A 335 -5.43 -27.02 6.83
CA PHE A 335 -3.98 -26.89 6.65
C PHE A 335 -3.34 -26.12 7.80
N ASN A 336 -3.93 -25.00 8.20
CA ASN A 336 -3.43 -24.16 9.29
C ASN A 336 -3.44 -24.90 10.63
N GLU A 337 -4.50 -25.67 10.93
CA GLU A 337 -4.58 -26.51 12.14
C GLU A 337 -3.49 -27.58 12.19
N LYS A 338 -3.25 -28.24 11.05
CA LYS A 338 -2.20 -29.27 10.94
C LYS A 338 -0.78 -28.71 11.06
N ASN A 339 -0.59 -27.42 10.77
CA ASN A 339 0.70 -26.72 10.79
C ASN A 339 0.71 -25.57 11.80
N SER A 340 -0.05 -25.72 12.89
CA SER A 340 -0.31 -24.65 13.86
C SER A 340 0.94 -24.05 14.52
N GLU A 341 1.98 -24.86 14.75
CA GLU A 341 3.25 -24.38 15.31
C GLU A 341 3.93 -23.30 14.46
N ASP A 342 3.80 -23.39 13.14
CA ASP A 342 4.40 -22.43 12.20
C ASP A 342 3.42 -21.32 11.79
N VAL A 343 2.14 -21.69 11.54
CA VAL A 343 1.14 -20.79 10.95
C VAL A 343 0.37 -20.01 12.02
N LEU A 344 -0.06 -20.68 13.11
CA LEU A 344 -0.86 -20.06 14.19
C LEU A 344 0.01 -19.60 15.36
N LYS A 345 1.28 -19.35 15.14
CA LYS A 345 2.27 -19.04 16.17
C LYS A 345 1.94 -17.79 17.00
N HIS A 346 1.38 -16.76 16.38
CA HIS A 346 1.14 -15.47 17.00
C HIS A 346 -0.32 -15.14 17.17
N PHE A 347 -1.19 -15.61 16.27
CA PHE A 347 -2.63 -15.38 16.31
C PHE A 347 -3.39 -16.50 15.61
N ASP A 348 -4.66 -16.64 15.92
CA ASP A 348 -5.58 -17.67 15.43
C ASP A 348 -6.04 -17.44 13.97
N GLN A 349 -7.13 -18.06 13.58
CA GLN A 349 -7.78 -17.90 12.28
C GLN A 349 -9.29 -17.65 12.43
N SER A 350 -9.65 -16.79 13.40
CA SER A 350 -11.06 -16.51 13.73
C SER A 350 -11.86 -16.03 12.53
N HIS A 351 -11.33 -15.11 11.71
CA HIS A 351 -12.03 -14.66 10.51
C HIS A 351 -12.26 -15.75 9.46
N PHE A 352 -11.38 -16.77 9.40
CA PHE A 352 -11.60 -17.92 8.52
C PHE A 352 -12.77 -18.76 9.01
N TYR A 353 -12.85 -19.02 10.33
CA TYR A 353 -13.99 -19.73 10.91
C TYR A 353 -15.29 -18.98 10.69
N ASP A 354 -15.29 -17.65 10.97
CA ASP A 354 -16.47 -16.81 10.81
C ASP A 354 -16.90 -16.72 9.33
N SER A 355 -15.96 -16.55 8.41
CA SER A 355 -16.25 -16.53 6.97
C SER A 355 -16.83 -17.87 6.49
N ASN A 356 -16.36 -19.00 7.04
CA ASN A 356 -16.85 -20.31 6.66
C ASN A 356 -18.29 -20.59 7.12
N LEU A 357 -18.82 -19.78 8.04
CA LEU A 357 -20.20 -19.87 8.54
C LEU A 357 -21.19 -18.96 7.78
N THR A 358 -20.73 -18.14 6.82
CA THR A 358 -21.57 -17.11 6.19
C THR A 358 -22.58 -17.64 5.17
N ASP A 359 -22.53 -18.90 4.75
CA ASP A 359 -23.41 -19.47 3.73
C ASP A 359 -24.92 -19.31 4.03
N SER A 360 -25.29 -19.24 5.31
CA SER A 360 -26.68 -19.04 5.76
C SER A 360 -27.05 -17.58 6.00
N GLN A 361 -26.14 -16.61 5.76
CA GLN A 361 -26.29 -15.21 6.13
C GLN A 361 -26.50 -14.28 4.93
N GLU A 362 -27.05 -14.77 3.82
CA GLU A 362 -27.21 -13.98 2.59
C GLU A 362 -28.12 -12.77 2.79
N GLU A 363 -29.19 -12.87 3.57
CA GLU A 363 -30.10 -11.75 3.82
C GLU A 363 -29.48 -10.71 4.78
N GLU A 364 -28.80 -11.16 5.81
CA GLU A 364 -28.06 -10.29 6.72
C GLU A 364 -26.93 -9.56 5.97
N TYR A 365 -26.21 -10.24 5.09
CA TYR A 365 -25.21 -9.65 4.20
C TYR A 365 -25.80 -8.55 3.31
N LYS A 366 -26.98 -8.76 2.69
CA LYS A 366 -27.62 -7.73 1.86
C LYS A 366 -27.97 -6.47 2.64
N ILE A 367 -28.44 -6.64 3.89
CA ILE A 367 -28.74 -5.52 4.80
C ILE A 367 -27.44 -4.78 5.18
N ALA A 368 -26.41 -5.53 5.58
CA ALA A 368 -25.11 -4.99 5.93
C ALA A 368 -24.44 -4.25 4.76
N LEU A 369 -24.47 -4.86 3.55
CA LEU A 369 -23.95 -4.24 2.33
C LEU A 369 -24.65 -2.92 2.02
N LYS A 370 -25.97 -2.87 2.18
CA LYS A 370 -26.71 -1.60 2.00
C LYS A 370 -26.19 -0.53 2.94
N ARG A 371 -26.01 -0.84 4.24
CA ARG A 371 -25.51 0.12 5.23
C ARG A 371 -24.08 0.56 4.92
N VAL A 372 -23.20 -0.37 4.53
CA VAL A 372 -21.82 -0.06 4.09
C VAL A 372 -21.83 0.91 2.90
N LEU A 373 -22.68 0.66 1.90
CA LEU A 373 -22.77 1.50 0.71
C LEU A 373 -23.41 2.89 0.97
N GLU A 374 -24.12 3.08 2.07
CA GLU A 374 -24.62 4.41 2.48
C GLU A 374 -23.49 5.39 2.80
N THR A 375 -22.28 4.89 3.14
CA THR A 375 -21.08 5.73 3.31
C THR A 375 -20.74 6.58 2.08
N ARG A 376 -21.19 6.17 0.89
CA ARG A 376 -21.10 6.95 -0.34
C ARG A 376 -21.88 8.26 -0.21
N ASN A 377 -23.13 8.17 0.22
CA ASN A 377 -23.97 9.34 0.41
C ASN A 377 -23.37 10.24 1.51
N GLU A 378 -22.86 9.67 2.57
CA GLU A 378 -22.25 10.41 3.68
C GLU A 378 -21.04 11.26 3.24
N ILE A 379 -20.20 10.74 2.34
CA ILE A 379 -19.07 11.49 1.75
C ILE A 379 -19.58 12.55 0.77
N ASP A 380 -20.48 12.17 -0.14
CA ASP A 380 -21.02 13.06 -1.16
C ASP A 380 -21.82 14.21 -0.52
N GLU A 381 -22.57 13.96 0.56
CA GLU A 381 -23.28 14.99 1.33
C GLU A 381 -22.32 15.99 1.98
N PHE A 382 -21.19 15.54 2.55
CA PHE A 382 -20.19 16.49 3.06
C PHE A 382 -19.65 17.37 1.95
N ILE A 383 -19.28 16.79 0.82
CA ILE A 383 -18.73 17.52 -0.33
C ILE A 383 -19.76 18.55 -0.85
N MET A 384 -21.02 18.17 -0.98
CA MET A 384 -22.09 19.05 -1.48
C MET A 384 -22.52 20.10 -0.45
N ASN A 385 -22.80 19.70 0.80
CA ASN A 385 -23.36 20.60 1.81
C ASN A 385 -22.38 21.68 2.26
N TYR A 386 -21.10 21.34 2.34
CA TYR A 386 -20.04 22.30 2.65
C TYR A 386 -19.47 22.99 1.41
N ASP A 387 -19.89 22.56 0.19
CA ASP A 387 -19.40 23.09 -1.10
C ASP A 387 -17.87 23.05 -1.17
N ILE A 388 -17.28 21.86 -0.93
CA ILE A 388 -15.84 21.65 -0.84
C ILE A 388 -15.30 20.82 -2.01
N ASP A 389 -14.03 21.03 -2.36
CA ASP A 389 -13.33 20.26 -3.41
C ASP A 389 -12.94 18.86 -2.95
N ALA A 390 -12.58 18.70 -1.67
CA ALA A 390 -12.18 17.43 -1.06
C ALA A 390 -12.24 17.51 0.47
N LEU A 391 -12.31 16.35 1.12
CA LEU A 391 -12.06 16.18 2.55
C LEU A 391 -10.56 15.98 2.78
N VAL A 392 -10.04 16.57 3.84
CA VAL A 392 -8.63 16.44 4.25
C VAL A 392 -8.53 16.21 5.76
N GLY A 393 -7.44 15.64 6.22
CA GLY A 393 -7.17 15.40 7.64
C GLY A 393 -5.90 14.63 7.88
N LEU A 394 -5.62 14.23 9.11
CA LEU A 394 -4.56 13.30 9.42
C LEU A 394 -4.92 11.90 8.89
N SER A 395 -3.95 11.19 8.31
CA SER A 395 -4.18 9.86 7.75
C SER A 395 -4.28 8.81 8.85
N TRP A 396 -3.18 8.46 9.47
CA TRP A 396 -3.07 7.46 10.51
C TRP A 396 -2.18 7.95 11.65
N SER A 397 -2.45 7.46 12.87
CA SER A 397 -1.59 7.67 14.04
C SER A 397 -0.15 7.23 13.74
N PRO A 398 0.85 7.74 14.48
CA PRO A 398 2.22 7.23 14.38
C PRO A 398 2.28 5.71 14.59
N ALA A 399 3.31 5.08 14.04
CA ALA A 399 3.52 3.64 14.16
C ALA A 399 3.53 3.19 15.63
N TRP A 400 2.63 2.28 16.01
CA TRP A 400 2.56 1.66 17.33
C TRP A 400 3.58 0.53 17.48
N ALA A 401 3.75 0.02 18.69
CA ALA A 401 4.63 -1.12 18.95
C ALA A 401 4.05 -2.42 18.37
N ILE A 402 4.89 -3.26 17.77
CA ILE A 402 4.48 -4.60 17.34
C ILE A 402 4.08 -5.40 18.58
N ASN A 403 2.88 -5.99 18.55
CA ASN A 403 2.36 -6.88 19.59
C ASN A 403 1.97 -8.22 18.96
N HIS A 404 2.72 -9.26 19.26
CA HIS A 404 2.42 -10.61 18.76
C HIS A 404 1.44 -11.39 19.65
N ASP A 405 1.26 -10.96 20.91
CA ASP A 405 0.42 -11.70 21.86
C ASP A 405 -1.05 -11.28 21.79
N GLY A 406 -1.34 -10.01 21.42
CA GLY A 406 -2.69 -9.47 21.37
C GLY A 406 -3.05 -8.79 20.04
N GLY A 407 -2.12 -8.77 19.09
CA GLY A 407 -2.33 -8.15 17.79
C GLY A 407 -2.36 -6.62 17.80
N ASP A 408 -2.76 -6.06 16.67
CA ASP A 408 -2.83 -4.62 16.49
C ASP A 408 -3.95 -4.00 17.34
N ASP A 409 -5.09 -4.67 17.49
CA ASP A 409 -6.24 -4.16 18.26
C ASP A 409 -5.85 -3.92 19.72
N GLU A 410 -5.12 -4.84 20.36
CA GLU A 410 -4.64 -4.64 21.72
C GLU A 410 -3.54 -3.57 21.76
N ALA A 411 -2.65 -3.54 20.79
CA ALA A 411 -1.58 -2.53 20.71
C ALA A 411 -2.13 -1.11 20.63
N ILE A 412 -3.26 -0.89 19.95
CA ILE A 412 -3.89 0.42 19.77
C ILE A 412 -4.94 0.74 20.84
N ALA A 413 -5.49 -0.23 21.57
CA ALA A 413 -6.60 -0.05 22.51
C ALA A 413 -6.32 1.03 23.59
N ASN A 414 -5.06 1.16 24.01
CA ASN A 414 -4.61 2.16 24.98
C ASN A 414 -3.83 3.33 24.33
N TYR A 415 -3.85 3.40 23.01
CA TYR A 415 -3.18 4.42 22.23
C TYR A 415 -4.18 5.49 21.82
N LYS A 416 -3.77 6.75 21.81
CA LYS A 416 -4.62 7.81 21.27
C LYS A 416 -4.62 7.72 19.76
N PHE A 417 -5.44 6.79 19.25
CA PHE A 417 -5.48 6.39 17.86
C PHE A 417 -6.42 7.28 17.06
N TRP A 418 -6.01 7.65 15.86
CA TRP A 418 -6.87 8.27 14.85
C TRP A 418 -6.67 7.62 13.49
N VAL A 419 -7.71 7.66 12.68
CA VAL A 419 -7.70 7.18 11.31
C VAL A 419 -8.71 7.96 10.48
N ASN A 420 -8.30 8.36 9.29
CA ASN A 420 -9.17 8.85 8.25
C ASN A 420 -8.99 7.99 7.00
N GLY A 421 -10.10 7.58 6.37
CA GLY A 421 -10.07 6.77 5.16
C GLY A 421 -11.01 5.58 5.18
N SER A 422 -11.43 5.07 6.35
CA SER A 422 -12.31 3.91 6.42
C SER A 422 -13.65 4.12 5.70
N TYR A 423 -14.25 5.32 5.82
CA TYR A 423 -15.45 5.65 5.03
C TYR A 423 -15.19 5.65 3.52
N ALA A 424 -14.02 6.14 3.07
CA ALA A 424 -13.62 6.09 1.67
C ALA A 424 -13.35 4.66 1.19
N ALA A 425 -12.86 3.79 2.07
CA ALA A 425 -12.69 2.36 1.79
C ALA A 425 -14.03 1.68 1.56
N MET A 426 -14.98 1.81 2.50
CA MET A 426 -16.34 1.26 2.42
C MET A 426 -17.13 1.81 1.23
N ALA A 427 -17.01 3.10 0.94
CA ALA A 427 -17.62 3.73 -0.22
C ALA A 427 -17.02 3.26 -1.55
N GLY A 428 -15.80 2.71 -1.55
CA GLY A 428 -15.02 2.45 -2.75
C GLY A 428 -14.54 3.73 -3.43
N TYR A 429 -14.40 4.84 -2.69
CA TYR A 429 -14.02 6.16 -3.16
C TYR A 429 -12.50 6.39 -3.05
N PRO A 430 -11.91 7.31 -3.82
CA PRO A 430 -10.46 7.50 -3.83
C PRO A 430 -9.97 8.14 -2.52
N HIS A 431 -8.78 7.72 -2.09
CA HIS A 431 -8.07 8.24 -0.93
C HIS A 431 -6.58 8.32 -1.23
N ILE A 432 -5.97 9.46 -0.98
CA ILE A 432 -4.53 9.69 -1.15
C ILE A 432 -3.93 10.06 0.21
N THR A 433 -2.83 9.40 0.56
CA THR A 433 -2.01 9.70 1.73
C THR A 433 -0.67 10.26 1.25
N ILE A 434 -0.25 11.39 1.80
CA ILE A 434 1.08 11.97 1.60
C ILE A 434 1.80 12.17 2.93
N PRO A 435 3.13 12.12 3.00
CA PRO A 435 3.88 12.45 4.21
C PRO A 435 3.60 13.90 4.64
N PHE A 436 3.43 14.12 5.96
CA PHE A 436 3.13 15.45 6.48
C PHE A 436 4.17 15.96 7.48
N ASP A 437 4.42 15.23 8.56
CA ASP A 437 5.33 15.64 9.64
C ASP A 437 5.78 14.43 10.47
N TYR A 438 6.48 14.66 11.56
CA TYR A 438 6.82 13.67 12.58
C TYR A 438 6.10 13.91 13.90
N ILE A 439 5.72 12.81 14.56
CA ILE A 439 5.44 12.79 16.01
C ILE A 439 6.40 11.77 16.63
N ASP A 440 7.20 12.21 17.61
CA ASP A 440 8.22 11.36 18.26
C ASP A 440 9.19 10.67 17.28
N ASN A 441 9.61 11.39 16.24
CA ASN A 441 10.44 10.90 15.12
C ASN A 441 9.78 9.80 14.26
N LEU A 442 8.49 9.56 14.40
CA LEU A 442 7.72 8.66 13.57
C LEU A 442 6.90 9.47 12.55
N PRO A 443 6.94 9.13 11.24
CA PRO A 443 6.18 9.84 10.24
C PRO A 443 4.69 9.70 10.47
N ILE A 444 3.97 10.77 10.11
CA ILE A 444 2.52 10.78 9.97
C ILE A 444 2.13 11.31 8.58
N GLY A 445 0.98 10.87 8.09
CA GLY A 445 0.46 11.28 6.79
C GLY A 445 -0.72 12.24 6.88
N MET A 446 -0.92 12.98 5.80
CA MET A 446 -2.11 13.76 5.51
C MET A 446 -2.94 13.06 4.44
N SER A 447 -4.25 12.99 4.65
CA SER A 447 -5.25 12.37 3.77
C SER A 447 -5.95 13.38 2.89
N PHE A 448 -6.26 12.96 1.65
CA PHE A 448 -7.19 13.59 0.73
C PHE A 448 -8.23 12.56 0.30
N ILE A 449 -9.52 12.89 0.49
CA ILE A 449 -10.65 11.99 0.18
C ILE A 449 -11.64 12.76 -0.69
N GLY A 450 -12.14 12.14 -1.76
CA GLY A 450 -13.10 12.72 -2.69
C GLY A 450 -14.28 11.81 -2.98
N SER A 451 -15.19 12.28 -3.83
CA SER A 451 -16.27 11.48 -4.38
C SER A 451 -15.77 10.47 -5.40
N LYS A 452 -16.64 9.56 -5.80
CA LYS A 452 -16.29 8.54 -6.80
C LYS A 452 -15.77 9.15 -8.10
N TRP A 453 -14.63 8.66 -8.57
CA TRP A 453 -13.94 9.13 -9.80
C TRP A 453 -13.27 10.50 -9.69
N ASP A 454 -13.11 11.03 -8.48
CA ASP A 454 -12.33 12.25 -8.22
C ASP A 454 -10.81 12.01 -8.18
N ASP A 455 -10.33 10.85 -8.60
CA ASP A 455 -8.92 10.45 -8.51
C ASP A 455 -7.97 11.52 -9.04
N LYS A 456 -8.22 12.05 -10.24
CA LYS A 456 -7.38 13.10 -10.84
C LYS A 456 -7.36 14.38 -10.00
N LYS A 457 -8.52 14.84 -9.57
CA LYS A 457 -8.65 16.04 -8.73
C LYS A 457 -7.88 15.90 -7.41
N LEU A 458 -7.99 14.72 -6.77
CA LEU A 458 -7.25 14.46 -5.52
C LEU A 458 -5.74 14.40 -5.74
N ILE A 459 -5.28 13.80 -6.84
CA ILE A 459 -3.87 13.76 -7.21
C ILE A 459 -3.32 15.17 -7.40
N GLU A 460 -4.05 16.05 -8.08
CA GLU A 460 -3.66 17.46 -8.27
C GLU A 460 -3.59 18.21 -6.92
N LEU A 461 -4.56 18.02 -6.02
CA LEU A 461 -4.56 18.62 -4.69
C LEU A 461 -3.41 18.10 -3.82
N ALA A 462 -3.20 16.78 -3.81
CA ALA A 462 -2.13 16.13 -3.05
C ALA A 462 -0.75 16.57 -3.56
N TYR A 463 -0.56 16.68 -4.88
CA TYR A 463 0.70 17.17 -5.45
C TYR A 463 0.98 18.63 -5.09
N ALA A 464 -0.04 19.49 -5.15
CA ALA A 464 0.10 20.89 -4.74
C ALA A 464 0.46 20.99 -3.24
N ALA A 465 -0.14 20.17 -2.38
CA ALA A 465 0.18 20.10 -0.96
C ALA A 465 1.60 19.55 -0.73
N GLU A 466 2.00 18.46 -1.39
CA GLU A 466 3.34 17.87 -1.31
C GLU A 466 4.43 18.91 -1.58
N LYS A 467 4.25 19.76 -2.60
CA LYS A 467 5.20 20.83 -2.94
C LYS A 467 5.32 21.91 -1.86
N ILE A 468 4.22 22.22 -1.18
CA ILE A 468 4.18 23.24 -0.11
C ILE A 468 4.78 22.69 1.17
N ILE A 469 4.37 21.47 1.57
CA ILE A 469 4.89 20.77 2.73
C ILE A 469 6.38 20.53 2.59
N ASN A 470 6.84 20.14 1.40
CA ASN A 470 8.23 19.84 1.08
C ASN A 470 8.92 18.96 2.12
N PHE A 471 8.17 17.99 2.66
CA PHE A 471 8.61 17.04 3.69
C PHE A 471 8.90 15.70 3.05
N GLN A 472 10.17 15.30 3.09
CA GLN A 472 10.65 14.01 2.58
C GLN A 472 11.32 13.25 3.72
N PRO A 473 10.55 12.52 4.52
CA PRO A 473 11.10 11.78 5.65
C PRO A 473 12.07 10.70 5.17
N LYS A 474 13.15 10.52 5.94
CA LYS A 474 14.15 9.49 5.65
C LYS A 474 14.48 8.72 6.93
N PRO A 475 14.34 7.40 6.92
CA PRO A 475 14.72 6.59 8.07
C PRO A 475 16.24 6.56 8.27
N ASN A 476 16.67 6.37 9.51
CA ASN A 476 18.08 6.14 9.82
C ASN A 476 18.40 4.65 9.59
N LEU A 477 18.95 4.33 8.44
CA LEU A 477 19.23 2.95 8.01
C LEU A 477 20.59 2.38 8.50
N LYS A 478 21.22 3.04 9.48
CA LYS A 478 22.52 2.60 10.03
C LYS A 478 22.43 1.36 10.89
#